data_9673783521dcef125289797f473b1c3d
#
_entry.id   9673783521dcef125289797f473b1c3d
#
_cell.length_a   1.000
_cell.length_b   1.000
_cell.length_c   1.000
_cell.angle_alpha   90.00
_cell.angle_beta   90.00
_cell.angle_gamma   90.00
#
_symmetry.space_group_name_H-M   'P 1'
#
loop_
_entity.id
_entity.type
_entity.pdbx_description
1 polymer ?
#
loop_
_entity_poly.entity_id
_entity_poly.type
_entity_poly.pdbx_seq_one_letter_code
_entity_poly.pdbx_strand_id
1 'polypeptide(L)'
;MPCSRSEMGGFCISGGVQLPDGGNMRRALRECGHPGCRALTRENYCDKHKQLHIRNPKEFERGSPSKRGYNYKWMKARKAFLTQHPFCECPECKASRHPLPANVVDHIIPHRGNQDLFWDESNWQAMNKRCHDKKTARENGGFGNKIKA
;
A
#
# COMPACT_ATOMS: atom_id res chain seq x y z
N MET A 1 13.78 72.10 -15.64
CA MET A 1 15.25 72.21 -15.71
C MET A 1 15.83 70.88 -15.27
N PRO A 2 16.61 70.22 -16.07
CA PRO A 2 17.09 68.89 -15.88
C PRO A 2 18.36 68.83 -15.02
N CYS A 3 18.58 67.78 -14.33
CA CYS A 3 19.94 67.42 -13.88
C CYS A 3 20.24 66.02 -14.27
N SER A 4 21.16 65.90 -15.17
CA SER A 4 21.73 64.72 -15.77
C SER A 4 22.85 64.12 -14.93
N ARG A 5 23.09 62.80 -15.19
CA ARG A 5 24.33 62.02 -15.09
C ARG A 5 24.86 61.63 -13.72
N SER A 6 24.98 60.35 -13.50
CA SER A 6 26.25 59.65 -13.80
C SER A 6 26.12 58.15 -13.75
N GLU A 7 26.64 57.51 -14.77
CA GLU A 7 26.94 56.09 -14.87
C GLU A 7 27.93 55.66 -13.79
N MET A 8 27.62 54.60 -13.10
CA MET A 8 28.61 53.65 -12.58
C MET A 8 27.92 52.29 -12.42
N GLY A 9 28.46 51.32 -13.12
CA GLY A 9 27.94 49.96 -13.20
C GLY A 9 27.83 49.25 -11.85
N GLY A 10 26.63 48.91 -11.52
CA GLY A 10 26.30 47.96 -10.48
C GLY A 10 25.85 46.65 -11.12
N PHE A 11 26.75 45.70 -11.19
CA PHE A 11 26.51 44.34 -11.64
C PHE A 11 25.61 43.65 -10.61
N CYS A 12 24.31 43.72 -10.81
CA CYS A 12 23.36 42.94 -10.03
C CYS A 12 23.41 41.50 -10.53
N ILE A 13 24.27 40.70 -9.93
CA ILE A 13 24.16 39.24 -9.99
C ILE A 13 22.91 38.81 -9.17
N SER A 14 21.78 38.86 -9.83
CA SER A 14 20.61 38.13 -9.34
C SER A 14 20.84 36.62 -9.52
N GLY A 15 21.79 36.09 -8.77
CA GLY A 15 21.95 34.68 -8.58
C GLY A 15 20.87 34.24 -7.62
N GLY A 16 19.64 34.09 -8.09
CA GLY A 16 18.63 33.31 -7.37
C GLY A 16 19.14 31.90 -7.26
N VAL A 17 19.63 31.56 -6.05
CA VAL A 17 19.86 30.17 -5.71
C VAL A 17 18.50 29.52 -5.71
N GLN A 18 18.19 28.88 -6.82
CA GLN A 18 17.02 28.03 -6.96
C GLN A 18 17.24 26.84 -6.01
N LEU A 19 16.60 26.90 -4.84
CA LEU A 19 16.55 25.75 -3.94
C LEU A 19 15.88 24.61 -4.70
N PRO A 20 16.51 23.44 -4.80
CA PRO A 20 15.88 22.30 -5.45
C PRO A 20 14.63 21.91 -4.67
N ASP A 21 13.53 21.78 -5.40
CA ASP A 21 12.20 21.44 -4.97
C ASP A 21 12.16 20.34 -3.90
N GLY A 22 11.31 20.59 -2.89
CA GLY A 22 10.66 19.60 -2.03
C GLY A 22 11.58 18.53 -1.46
N GLY A 23 12.17 18.80 -0.29
CA GLY A 23 13.08 17.88 0.40
C GLY A 23 12.53 16.49 0.63
N ASN A 24 12.66 15.64 -0.37
CA ASN A 24 12.74 14.21 -0.15
C ASN A 24 14.05 13.97 0.62
N MET A 25 13.96 13.83 1.95
CA MET A 25 15.10 13.45 2.77
C MET A 25 15.67 12.16 2.19
N ARG A 26 16.75 12.29 1.44
CA ARG A 26 17.40 11.16 0.77
C ARG A 26 17.88 10.22 1.85
N ARG A 27 17.30 9.03 1.90
CA ARG A 27 17.70 7.98 2.86
C ARG A 27 19.22 7.83 2.82
N ALA A 28 19.83 7.62 4.00
CA ALA A 28 21.25 7.34 4.09
C ALA A 28 21.63 6.13 3.22
N LEU A 29 22.84 6.15 2.68
CA LEU A 29 23.40 5.00 1.96
C LEU A 29 23.61 3.86 2.95
N ARG A 30 23.28 2.65 2.54
CA ARG A 30 23.49 1.40 3.28
C ARG A 30 23.96 0.30 2.35
N GLU A 31 24.55 -0.75 2.87
CA GLU A 31 24.92 -1.90 2.07
C GLU A 31 23.69 -2.62 1.49
N CYS A 32 23.85 -3.17 0.31
CA CYS A 32 22.84 -4.00 -0.34
C CYS A 32 22.51 -5.23 0.54
N GLY A 33 21.21 -5.49 0.77
CA GLY A 33 20.77 -6.63 1.57
C GLY A 33 20.92 -8.00 0.91
N HIS A 34 21.54 -8.10 -0.28
CA HIS A 34 21.85 -9.36 -0.92
C HIS A 34 23.12 -9.98 -0.31
N PRO A 35 23.09 -11.26 0.11
CA PRO A 35 24.24 -11.91 0.71
C PRO A 35 25.50 -11.78 -0.18
N GLY A 36 26.60 -11.32 0.40
CA GLY A 36 27.89 -11.14 -0.30
C GLY A 36 28.00 -9.88 -1.15
N CYS A 37 26.98 -9.01 -1.22
CA CYS A 37 27.04 -7.76 -1.96
C CYS A 37 27.31 -6.56 -1.04
N ARG A 38 28.39 -5.82 -1.29
CA ARG A 38 28.78 -4.61 -0.56
C ARG A 38 28.45 -3.30 -1.28
N ALA A 39 27.67 -3.36 -2.37
CA ALA A 39 27.28 -2.16 -3.09
C ALA A 39 26.42 -1.24 -2.20
N LEU A 40 26.76 0.04 -2.16
CA LEU A 40 25.99 1.04 -1.43
C LEU A 40 24.74 1.42 -2.21
N THR A 41 23.59 1.44 -1.52
CA THR A 41 22.30 1.79 -2.09
C THR A 41 21.48 2.59 -1.09
N ARG A 42 20.53 3.36 -1.57
CA ARG A 42 19.50 4.02 -0.73
C ARG A 42 18.25 3.17 -0.53
N GLU A 43 18.14 2.08 -1.28
CA GLU A 43 17.07 1.10 -1.19
C GLU A 43 17.51 -0.14 -0.40
N ASN A 44 16.67 -1.18 -0.37
CA ASN A 44 17.01 -2.44 0.29
C ASN A 44 18.06 -3.24 -0.51
N TYR A 45 18.04 -3.11 -1.84
CA TYR A 45 18.90 -3.83 -2.76
C TYR A 45 19.44 -2.88 -3.83
N CYS A 46 20.67 -3.10 -4.30
CA CYS A 46 21.22 -2.38 -5.43
C CYS A 46 20.52 -2.79 -6.74
N ASP A 47 20.70 -2.00 -7.79
CA ASP A 47 20.00 -2.20 -9.06
C ASP A 47 20.20 -3.61 -9.66
N LYS A 48 21.37 -4.20 -9.47
CA LYS A 48 21.66 -5.58 -9.91
C LYS A 48 20.83 -6.62 -9.16
N HIS A 49 20.59 -6.43 -7.87
CA HIS A 49 19.92 -7.41 -7.01
C HIS A 49 18.45 -7.11 -6.75
N LYS A 50 17.98 -5.93 -7.11
CA LYS A 50 16.59 -5.53 -6.95
C LYS A 50 15.63 -6.51 -7.62
N GLN A 51 15.96 -6.94 -8.83
CA GLN A 51 15.15 -7.90 -9.61
C GLN A 51 15.07 -9.28 -8.96
N LEU A 52 16.18 -9.75 -8.36
CA LEU A 52 16.24 -11.07 -7.71
C LEU A 52 15.39 -11.15 -6.44
N HIS A 53 15.13 -10.00 -5.80
CA HIS A 53 14.37 -9.91 -4.56
C HIS A 53 12.93 -9.41 -4.73
N ILE A 54 12.45 -9.24 -5.97
CA ILE A 54 11.05 -9.01 -6.26
C ILE A 54 10.31 -10.32 -5.99
N ARG A 55 9.70 -10.43 -4.80
CA ARG A 55 8.95 -11.63 -4.38
C ARG A 55 7.79 -11.98 -5.31
N ASN A 56 7.20 -10.98 -5.95
CA ASN A 56 6.10 -11.17 -6.87
C ASN A 56 6.03 -9.98 -7.86
N PRO A 57 6.45 -10.16 -9.13
CA PRO A 57 6.36 -9.11 -10.15
C PRO A 57 4.95 -8.53 -10.28
N LYS A 58 3.90 -9.37 -10.16
CA LYS A 58 2.49 -8.94 -10.20
C LYS A 58 2.10 -8.06 -9.00
N GLU A 59 2.78 -8.19 -7.87
CA GLU A 59 2.53 -7.35 -6.69
C GLU A 59 3.06 -5.93 -6.88
N PHE A 60 4.15 -5.77 -7.64
CA PHE A 60 4.67 -4.48 -8.05
C PHE A 60 3.69 -3.74 -8.98
N GLU A 61 3.07 -4.46 -9.91
CA GLU A 61 2.04 -3.92 -10.82
C GLU A 61 0.73 -3.57 -10.10
N ARG A 62 0.39 -4.27 -9.01
CA ARG A 62 -0.86 -4.07 -8.26
C ARG A 62 -0.95 -2.71 -7.56
N GLY A 63 0.13 -1.95 -7.48
CA GLY A 63 0.19 -0.69 -6.75
C GLY A 63 0.13 -0.85 -5.21
N SER A 64 0.35 0.24 -4.50
CA SER A 64 0.33 0.23 -3.02
C SER A 64 -1.08 -0.08 -2.49
N PRO A 65 -1.21 -0.64 -1.27
CA PRO A 65 -2.52 -0.84 -0.62
C PRO A 65 -3.36 0.43 -0.57
N SER A 66 -2.74 1.58 -0.34
CA SER A 66 -3.43 2.88 -0.32
C SER A 66 -4.04 3.25 -1.67
N LYS A 67 -3.32 3.00 -2.78
CA LYS A 67 -3.85 3.20 -4.14
C LYS A 67 -5.02 2.27 -4.47
N ARG A 68 -5.08 1.10 -3.83
CA ARG A 68 -6.15 0.11 -4.00
C ARG A 68 -7.38 0.38 -3.12
N GLY A 69 -7.41 1.51 -2.39
CA GLY A 69 -8.52 1.87 -1.51
C GLY A 69 -8.30 1.54 -0.03
N TYR A 70 -7.29 0.75 0.34
CA TYR A 70 -6.96 0.37 1.73
C TYR A 70 -6.20 1.49 2.44
N ASN A 71 -6.82 2.68 2.51
CA ASN A 71 -6.29 3.90 3.12
C ASN A 71 -6.85 4.10 4.54
N TYR A 72 -6.57 5.25 5.16
CA TYR A 72 -7.08 5.60 6.49
C TYR A 72 -8.62 5.58 6.57
N LYS A 73 -9.32 6.04 5.52
CA LYS A 73 -10.79 6.02 5.45
C LYS A 73 -11.32 4.59 5.57
N TRP A 74 -10.71 3.65 4.83
CA TRP A 74 -11.03 2.22 4.94
C TRP A 74 -10.77 1.66 6.34
N MET A 75 -9.63 2.00 6.95
CA MET A 75 -9.31 1.52 8.30
C MET A 75 -10.36 1.95 9.33
N LYS A 76 -10.86 3.18 9.21
CA LYS A 76 -11.93 3.71 10.07
C LYS A 76 -13.26 2.99 9.83
N ALA A 77 -13.68 2.84 8.58
CA ALA A 77 -14.92 2.17 8.20
C ALA A 77 -14.90 0.69 8.64
N ARG A 78 -13.81 -0.03 8.33
CA ARG A 78 -13.60 -1.41 8.77
C ARG A 78 -13.70 -1.57 10.28
N LYS A 79 -13.11 -0.66 11.06
CA LYS A 79 -13.18 -0.71 12.52
C LYS A 79 -14.62 -0.51 13.01
N ALA A 80 -15.35 0.45 12.45
CA ALA A 80 -16.75 0.68 12.80
C ALA A 80 -17.62 -0.54 12.49
N PHE A 81 -17.46 -1.14 11.32
CA PHE A 81 -18.18 -2.33 10.90
C PHE A 81 -17.93 -3.52 11.84
N LEU A 82 -16.66 -3.81 12.17
CA LEU A 82 -16.31 -4.92 13.08
C LEU A 82 -16.79 -4.69 14.52
N THR A 83 -17.00 -3.45 14.94
CA THR A 83 -17.60 -3.14 16.24
C THR A 83 -19.09 -3.55 16.28
N GLN A 84 -19.79 -3.41 15.16
CA GLN A 84 -21.19 -3.81 15.02
C GLN A 84 -21.33 -5.33 14.76
N HIS A 85 -20.34 -5.93 14.12
CA HIS A 85 -20.30 -7.34 13.74
C HIS A 85 -19.13 -8.06 14.42
N PRO A 86 -19.20 -8.31 15.74
CA PRO A 86 -18.06 -8.84 16.51
C PRO A 86 -17.73 -10.31 16.23
N PHE A 87 -18.65 -11.05 15.63
CA PHE A 87 -18.49 -12.48 15.38
C PHE A 87 -18.38 -12.80 13.89
N CYS A 88 -17.68 -13.90 13.61
CA CYS A 88 -17.48 -14.40 12.25
C CYS A 88 -18.80 -14.88 11.63
N GLU A 89 -19.14 -14.34 10.48
CA GLU A 89 -20.39 -14.61 9.75
C GLU A 89 -20.28 -15.73 8.70
N CYS A 90 -19.15 -16.44 8.63
CA CYS A 90 -19.07 -17.59 7.73
C CYS A 90 -20.08 -18.69 8.11
N PRO A 91 -20.55 -19.49 7.15
CA PRO A 91 -21.56 -20.52 7.39
C PRO A 91 -21.18 -21.48 8.52
N GLU A 92 -19.91 -21.87 8.59
CA GLU A 92 -19.39 -22.76 9.61
C GLU A 92 -19.48 -22.15 11.03
N CYS A 93 -19.18 -20.84 11.16
CA CYS A 93 -19.27 -20.14 12.44
C CYS A 93 -20.72 -19.82 12.82
N LYS A 94 -21.59 -19.48 11.85
CA LYS A 94 -23.03 -19.27 12.10
C LYS A 94 -23.73 -20.53 12.62
N ALA A 95 -23.32 -21.70 12.15
CA ALA A 95 -23.84 -22.98 12.61
C ALA A 95 -23.26 -23.43 13.97
N SER A 96 -22.19 -22.79 14.44
CA SER A 96 -21.50 -23.14 15.68
C SER A 96 -22.14 -22.46 16.88
N ARG A 97 -22.20 -23.18 18.02
CA ARG A 97 -22.60 -22.60 19.31
C ARG A 97 -21.59 -21.57 19.85
N HIS A 98 -20.35 -21.63 19.37
CA HIS A 98 -19.25 -20.76 19.75
C HIS A 98 -18.62 -20.12 18.51
N PRO A 99 -19.25 -19.07 17.93
CA PRO A 99 -18.70 -18.40 16.77
C PRO A 99 -17.37 -17.74 17.11
N LEU A 100 -16.42 -17.80 16.17
CA LEU A 100 -15.12 -17.16 16.34
C LEU A 100 -15.25 -15.63 16.30
N PRO A 101 -14.42 -14.86 17.03
CA PRO A 101 -14.43 -13.42 16.93
C PRO A 101 -13.98 -12.99 15.52
N ALA A 102 -14.67 -11.99 14.98
CA ALA A 102 -14.33 -11.39 13.70
C ALA A 102 -13.19 -10.38 13.87
N ASN A 103 -12.24 -10.43 12.97
CA ASN A 103 -11.09 -9.50 12.94
C ASN A 103 -10.71 -9.05 11.52
N VAL A 104 -11.41 -9.52 10.51
CA VAL A 104 -11.24 -9.16 9.10
C VAL A 104 -12.59 -8.81 8.51
N VAL A 105 -12.64 -7.78 7.68
CA VAL A 105 -13.77 -7.53 6.77
C VAL A 105 -13.39 -8.10 5.42
N ASP A 106 -14.20 -9.00 4.93
CA ASP A 106 -14.09 -9.61 3.62
C ASP A 106 -15.20 -9.08 2.70
N HIS A 107 -14.99 -9.13 1.40
CA HIS A 107 -16.02 -8.80 0.42
C HIS A 107 -16.68 -10.10 -0.07
N ILE A 108 -18.01 -10.16 0.03
CA ILE A 108 -18.79 -11.33 -0.46
C ILE A 108 -18.54 -11.50 -1.95
N ILE A 109 -18.68 -10.41 -2.71
CA ILE A 109 -18.35 -10.35 -4.14
C ILE A 109 -16.99 -9.63 -4.25
N PRO A 110 -15.97 -10.27 -4.84
CA PRO A 110 -14.67 -9.64 -5.03
C PRO A 110 -14.78 -8.35 -5.85
N HIS A 111 -14.38 -7.24 -5.26
CA HIS A 111 -14.52 -5.91 -5.90
C HIS A 111 -13.61 -5.69 -7.12
N ARG A 112 -12.51 -6.41 -7.27
CA ARG A 112 -11.55 -6.37 -8.41
C ARG A 112 -11.15 -4.95 -8.85
N GLY A 113 -11.12 -4.00 -7.92
CA GLY A 113 -10.80 -2.58 -8.18
C GLY A 113 -12.04 -1.68 -8.37
N ASN A 114 -13.25 -2.23 -8.46
CA ASN A 114 -14.48 -1.46 -8.48
C ASN A 114 -14.71 -0.81 -7.10
N GLN A 115 -14.78 0.52 -7.07
CA GLN A 115 -14.91 1.30 -5.83
C GLN A 115 -16.33 1.23 -5.26
N ASP A 116 -17.35 1.06 -6.09
CA ASP A 116 -18.74 0.95 -5.63
C ASP A 116 -18.90 -0.34 -4.83
N LEU A 117 -18.43 -1.48 -5.36
CA LEU A 117 -18.43 -2.76 -4.65
C LEU A 117 -17.50 -2.75 -3.43
N PHE A 118 -16.41 -1.95 -3.47
CA PHE A 118 -15.49 -1.85 -2.35
C PHE A 118 -16.11 -1.13 -1.15
N TRP A 119 -16.92 -0.09 -1.39
CA TRP A 119 -17.54 0.73 -0.34
C TRP A 119 -18.98 0.31 -0.02
N ASP A 120 -19.51 -0.67 -0.70
CA ASP A 120 -20.85 -1.21 -0.42
C ASP A 120 -20.81 -2.06 0.86
N GLU A 121 -21.40 -1.54 1.93
CA GLU A 121 -21.45 -2.24 3.22
C GLU A 121 -22.28 -3.52 3.14
N SER A 122 -23.26 -3.61 2.22
CA SER A 122 -24.03 -4.84 1.98
C SER A 122 -23.18 -5.98 1.39
N ASN A 123 -22.06 -5.62 0.75
CA ASN A 123 -21.07 -6.54 0.23
C ASN A 123 -19.98 -6.91 1.25
N TRP A 124 -20.03 -6.34 2.46
CA TRP A 124 -19.04 -6.67 3.50
C TRP A 124 -19.51 -7.83 4.37
N GLN A 125 -18.56 -8.63 4.80
CA GLN A 125 -18.78 -9.75 5.70
C GLN A 125 -17.72 -9.74 6.80
N ALA A 126 -18.17 -9.81 8.06
CA ALA A 126 -17.26 -9.95 9.19
C ALA A 126 -16.73 -11.38 9.27
N MET A 127 -15.43 -11.54 9.22
CA MET A 127 -14.81 -12.88 9.25
C MET A 127 -13.68 -12.99 10.26
N ASN A 128 -13.48 -14.19 10.78
CA ASN A 128 -12.24 -14.53 11.45
C ASN A 128 -11.15 -14.78 10.41
N LYS A 129 -9.92 -14.32 10.67
CA LYS A 129 -8.81 -14.49 9.74
C LYS A 129 -8.61 -15.94 9.27
N ARG A 130 -8.76 -16.91 10.15
CA ARG A 130 -8.63 -18.34 9.80
C ARG A 130 -9.70 -18.79 8.79
N CYS A 131 -10.94 -18.31 8.95
CA CYS A 131 -12.04 -18.61 8.04
C CYS A 131 -11.85 -17.90 6.69
N HIS A 132 -11.41 -16.64 6.72
CA HIS A 132 -11.07 -15.87 5.52
C HIS A 132 -9.93 -16.54 4.72
N ASP A 133 -8.86 -16.97 5.40
CA ASP A 133 -7.72 -17.63 4.73
C ASP A 133 -8.17 -18.98 4.10
N LYS A 134 -9.04 -19.76 4.77
CA LYS A 134 -9.64 -20.97 4.19
C LYS A 134 -10.49 -20.66 2.97
N LYS A 135 -11.34 -19.62 3.02
CA LYS A 135 -12.14 -19.16 1.88
C LYS A 135 -11.25 -18.78 0.72
N THR A 136 -10.24 -17.94 0.95
CA THR A 136 -9.29 -17.49 -0.08
C THR A 136 -8.52 -18.66 -0.69
N ALA A 137 -8.10 -19.64 0.12
CA ALA A 137 -7.42 -20.83 -0.38
C ALA A 137 -8.33 -21.69 -1.28
N ARG A 138 -9.61 -21.77 -0.94
CA ARG A 138 -10.61 -22.52 -1.73
C ARG A 138 -10.96 -21.83 -3.05
N GLU A 139 -11.16 -20.50 -3.02
CA GLU A 139 -11.62 -19.73 -4.17
C GLU A 139 -10.47 -19.32 -5.11
N ASN A 140 -9.28 -19.04 -4.57
CA ASN A 140 -8.15 -18.50 -5.34
C ASN A 140 -6.94 -19.45 -5.40
N GLY A 141 -7.09 -20.71 -4.98
CA GLY A 141 -6.03 -21.71 -5.01
C GLY A 141 -4.89 -21.51 -3.99
N GLY A 142 -5.13 -20.73 -2.93
CA GLY A 142 -4.14 -20.44 -1.90
C GLY A 142 -3.04 -19.48 -2.34
N PHE A 143 -2.18 -19.10 -1.38
CA PHE A 143 -1.06 -18.20 -1.64
C PHE A 143 -0.03 -18.85 -2.57
N GLY A 144 -0.14 -18.56 -3.88
CA GLY A 144 0.84 -18.96 -4.90
C GLY A 144 0.59 -20.31 -5.58
N ASN A 145 -0.39 -21.09 -5.18
CA ASN A 145 -0.75 -22.32 -5.87
C ASN A 145 -1.83 -22.07 -6.92
N LYS A 146 -1.57 -22.50 -8.17
CA LYS A 146 -2.61 -22.52 -9.21
C LYS A 146 -3.66 -23.58 -8.84
N ILE A 147 -4.94 -23.24 -8.95
CA ILE A 147 -6.00 -24.24 -8.88
C ILE A 147 -5.72 -25.23 -10.03
N LYS A 148 -5.48 -26.50 -9.68
CA LYS A 148 -5.47 -27.55 -10.69
C LYS A 148 -6.94 -27.75 -11.11
N ALA A 149 -7.23 -27.47 -12.38
CA ALA A 149 -8.52 -27.77 -12.99
C ALA A 149 -8.74 -29.28 -13.03
#